data_f35c9b3e8367bac01d41417fdb944000
#
_entry.id   f35c9b3e8367bac01d41417fdb944000
#
_cell.length_a   1.000
_cell.length_b   1.000
_cell.length_c   1.000
_cell.angle_alpha   90.00
_cell.angle_beta   90.00
_cell.angle_gamma   90.00
#
_symmetry.space_group_name_H-M   'P 1'
#
loop_
_entity.id
_entity.type
_entity.pdbx_description
1 polymer ?
#
loop_
_entity_poly.entity_id
_entity_poly.type
_entity_poly.pdbx_seq_one_letter_code
_entity_poly.pdbx_strand_id
1 'polypeptide(L)'
;MTFVLSYIDYGLLAALLLMLCYQCYFYLRYMTAVSRKQRKHQPNKDFTPKVSVIVCARNEQTNLQDYLHTLLTQDYPCYEVIVVNDGSEDDTQLILERYAQQCNHLYITFVPKDARVISSKKLALTIGVKAANYDYILLTDADCRPESPYWIREMMQGFADEKTEVVLGYGAYFEKKSLLSRLISYDTLFIGLQYLGMAAAGHPYMGVGRNLAYKKETFFR
;
A
#
# COMPACT_ATOMS: atom_id res chain seq x y z
N MET A 1 20.62 -40.22 -35.78
CA MET A 1 19.19 -40.28 -35.48
C MET A 1 18.62 -38.89 -35.73
N THR A 2 18.10 -38.65 -36.95
CA THR A 2 17.52 -37.36 -37.37
C THR A 2 16.10 -37.32 -36.85
N PHE A 3 15.83 -36.47 -35.87
CA PHE A 3 14.47 -36.20 -35.41
C PHE A 3 13.74 -35.44 -36.52
N VAL A 4 12.81 -36.08 -37.22
CA VAL A 4 11.88 -35.44 -38.12
C VAL A 4 10.70 -34.95 -37.27
N LEU A 5 10.61 -33.64 -37.08
CA LEU A 5 9.46 -33.00 -36.42
C LEU A 5 8.19 -33.30 -37.22
N SER A 6 7.15 -33.75 -36.53
CA SER A 6 5.83 -33.98 -37.14
C SER A 6 5.07 -32.65 -37.28
N TYR A 7 4.00 -32.62 -38.12
CA TYR A 7 3.14 -31.42 -38.22
C TYR A 7 2.54 -30.99 -36.88
N ILE A 8 2.35 -31.95 -35.95
CA ILE A 8 1.88 -31.70 -34.57
C ILE A 8 2.95 -30.92 -33.79
N ASP A 9 4.23 -31.28 -33.93
CA ASP A 9 5.34 -30.61 -33.24
C ASP A 9 5.50 -29.17 -33.74
N TYR A 10 5.34 -28.92 -35.03
CA TYR A 10 5.31 -27.55 -35.62
C TYR A 10 4.11 -26.75 -35.09
N GLY A 11 2.95 -27.36 -34.96
CA GLY A 11 1.75 -26.74 -34.37
C GLY A 11 1.95 -26.35 -32.91
N LEU A 12 2.52 -27.25 -32.09
CA LEU A 12 2.84 -26.99 -30.71
C LEU A 12 3.90 -25.90 -30.56
N LEU A 13 4.94 -25.91 -31.40
CA LEU A 13 5.97 -24.87 -31.39
C LEU A 13 5.40 -23.51 -31.74
N ALA A 14 4.54 -23.42 -32.73
CA ALA A 14 3.87 -22.18 -33.13
C ALA A 14 2.98 -21.66 -32.00
N ALA A 15 2.21 -22.51 -31.33
CA ALA A 15 1.39 -22.15 -30.19
C ALA A 15 2.24 -21.62 -29.02
N LEU A 16 3.36 -22.28 -28.73
CA LEU A 16 4.32 -21.84 -27.70
C LEU A 16 4.89 -20.46 -28.02
N LEU A 17 5.31 -20.22 -29.25
CA LEU A 17 5.83 -18.94 -29.69
C LEU A 17 4.79 -17.83 -29.60
N LEU A 18 3.53 -18.10 -29.97
CA LEU A 18 2.44 -17.14 -29.81
C LEU A 18 2.19 -16.78 -28.34
N MET A 19 2.19 -17.79 -27.46
CA MET A 19 2.07 -17.56 -26.00
C MET A 19 3.23 -16.71 -25.46
N LEU A 20 4.46 -17.00 -25.87
CA LEU A 20 5.65 -16.22 -25.50
C LEU A 20 5.56 -14.77 -25.99
N CYS A 21 5.18 -14.56 -27.25
CA CYS A 21 4.99 -13.22 -27.80
C CYS A 21 3.90 -12.44 -27.05
N TYR A 22 2.78 -13.10 -26.72
CA TYR A 22 1.72 -12.50 -25.93
C TYR A 22 2.21 -12.13 -24.53
N GLN A 23 2.94 -13.02 -23.86
CA GLN A 23 3.50 -12.78 -22.53
C GLN A 23 4.51 -11.63 -22.54
N CYS A 24 5.42 -11.59 -23.53
CA CYS A 24 6.36 -10.48 -23.70
C CYS A 24 5.62 -9.16 -23.94
N TYR A 25 4.61 -9.14 -24.82
CA TYR A 25 3.78 -7.96 -25.06
C TYR A 25 3.09 -7.50 -23.76
N PHE A 26 2.51 -8.42 -22.99
CA PHE A 26 1.85 -8.14 -21.73
C PHE A 26 2.81 -7.47 -20.73
N TYR A 27 3.97 -8.07 -20.48
CA TYR A 27 4.96 -7.49 -19.59
C TYR A 27 5.48 -6.14 -20.07
N LEU A 28 5.85 -6.01 -21.33
CA LEU A 28 6.33 -4.75 -21.87
C LEU A 28 5.28 -3.64 -21.76
N ARG A 29 4.02 -3.94 -22.02
CA ARG A 29 2.93 -2.97 -21.92
C ARG A 29 2.70 -2.49 -20.48
N TYR A 30 2.61 -3.41 -19.53
CA TYR A 30 2.22 -3.07 -18.15
C TYR A 30 3.40 -2.61 -17.32
N MET A 31 4.57 -3.23 -17.40
CA MET A 31 5.74 -2.79 -16.65
C MET A 31 6.21 -1.40 -17.05
N THR A 32 6.10 -1.04 -18.35
CA THR A 32 6.47 0.31 -18.81
C THR A 32 5.40 1.37 -18.53
N ALA A 33 4.16 0.97 -18.22
CA ALA A 33 3.06 1.91 -17.98
C ALA A 33 3.31 2.79 -16.75
N VAL A 34 3.89 2.25 -15.67
CA VAL A 34 4.25 2.99 -14.44
C VAL A 34 5.21 4.13 -14.78
N SER A 35 6.32 3.81 -15.44
CA SER A 35 7.33 4.81 -15.82
C SER A 35 6.78 5.88 -16.75
N ARG A 36 5.89 5.50 -17.67
CA ARG A 36 5.24 6.45 -18.60
C ARG A 36 4.31 7.40 -17.84
N LYS A 37 3.54 6.89 -16.86
CA LYS A 37 2.61 7.70 -16.07
C LYS A 37 3.36 8.65 -15.15
N GLN A 38 4.42 8.19 -14.48
CA GLN A 38 5.28 9.03 -13.65
C GLN A 38 5.90 10.19 -14.44
N ARG A 39 6.42 9.94 -15.65
CA ARG A 39 7.00 10.99 -16.50
C ARG A 39 5.99 12.07 -16.93
N LYS A 40 4.70 11.74 -17.01
CA LYS A 40 3.63 12.68 -17.37
C LYS A 40 3.06 13.42 -16.16
N HIS A 41 3.27 12.91 -14.97
CA HIS A 41 2.76 13.52 -13.75
C HIS A 41 3.64 14.70 -13.37
N GLN A 42 3.07 15.91 -13.40
CA GLN A 42 3.69 17.12 -12.84
C GLN A 42 3.12 17.32 -11.44
N PRO A 43 3.93 17.27 -10.39
CA PRO A 43 3.45 17.46 -9.04
C PRO A 43 2.89 18.87 -8.85
N ASN A 44 1.65 18.98 -8.41
CA ASN A 44 1.06 20.24 -8.00
C ASN A 44 1.44 20.54 -6.55
N LYS A 45 2.45 21.39 -6.33
CA LYS A 45 2.98 21.71 -5.00
C LYS A 45 1.95 22.35 -4.06
N ASP A 46 0.94 23.01 -4.61
CA ASP A 46 -0.10 23.70 -3.85
C ASP A 46 -1.24 22.75 -3.43
N PHE A 47 -1.31 21.55 -4.01
CA PHE A 47 -2.32 20.56 -3.66
C PHE A 47 -1.89 19.77 -2.41
N THR A 48 -2.38 20.21 -1.25
CA THR A 48 -2.09 19.60 0.07
C THR A 48 -3.39 19.39 0.86
N PRO A 49 -4.25 18.45 0.44
CA PRO A 49 -5.50 18.16 1.15
C PRO A 49 -5.23 17.58 2.54
N LYS A 50 -6.16 17.80 3.47
CA LYS A 50 -6.08 17.21 4.81
C LYS A 50 -6.21 15.68 4.74
N VAL A 51 -5.38 14.95 5.52
CA VAL A 51 -5.24 13.49 5.42
C VAL A 51 -5.34 12.81 6.78
N SER A 52 -6.09 11.72 6.85
CA SER A 52 -6.08 10.80 7.98
C SER A 52 -5.27 9.55 7.62
N VAL A 53 -4.13 9.37 8.28
CA VAL A 53 -3.30 8.15 8.18
C VAL A 53 -3.85 7.13 9.16
N ILE A 54 -4.21 5.94 8.68
CA ILE A 54 -4.79 4.87 9.50
C ILE A 54 -3.81 3.71 9.60
N VAL A 55 -3.55 3.29 10.84
CA VAL A 55 -2.68 2.17 11.18
C VAL A 55 -3.46 1.19 12.05
N CYS A 56 -3.56 -0.08 11.62
CA CYS A 56 -4.11 -1.14 12.48
C CYS A 56 -2.96 -1.87 13.17
N ALA A 57 -3.04 -2.00 14.49
CA ALA A 57 -2.00 -2.61 15.30
C ALA A 57 -2.58 -3.72 16.19
N ARG A 58 -1.93 -4.87 16.21
CA ARG A 58 -2.21 -5.95 17.14
C ARG A 58 -0.92 -6.66 17.54
N ASN A 59 -0.53 -6.50 18.81
CA ASN A 59 0.74 -6.98 19.34
C ASN A 59 1.94 -6.46 18.53
N GLU A 60 1.96 -5.13 18.30
CA GLU A 60 2.94 -4.44 17.47
C GLU A 60 3.87 -3.53 18.30
N GLN A 61 4.08 -3.88 19.57
CA GLN A 61 4.91 -3.13 20.52
C GLN A 61 6.25 -2.69 19.91
N THR A 62 7.03 -3.64 19.37
CA THR A 62 8.37 -3.37 18.84
C THR A 62 8.29 -2.50 17.58
N ASN A 63 7.39 -2.81 16.66
CA ASN A 63 7.26 -2.07 15.40
C ASN A 63 6.79 -0.64 15.61
N LEU A 64 5.84 -0.41 16.51
CA LEU A 64 5.39 0.95 16.85
C LEU A 64 6.48 1.76 17.56
N GLN A 65 7.28 1.13 18.43
CA GLN A 65 8.41 1.79 19.06
C GLN A 65 9.45 2.23 18.04
N ASP A 66 9.70 1.40 17.02
CA ASP A 66 10.71 1.67 16.00
C ASP A 66 10.22 2.60 14.89
N TYR A 67 8.93 2.54 14.50
CA TYR A 67 8.46 3.16 13.27
C TYR A 67 7.40 4.26 13.45
N LEU A 68 6.63 4.28 14.55
CA LEU A 68 5.53 5.25 14.71
C LEU A 68 6.02 6.70 14.58
N HIS A 69 7.21 7.01 15.09
CA HIS A 69 7.79 8.35 14.99
C HIS A 69 7.94 8.81 13.53
N THR A 70 8.20 7.90 12.57
CA THR A 70 8.35 8.25 11.15
C THR A 70 7.04 8.68 10.51
N LEU A 71 5.91 8.20 11.03
CA LEU A 71 4.56 8.63 10.61
C LEU A 71 4.19 9.97 11.24
N LEU A 72 4.67 10.24 12.47
CA LEU A 72 4.36 11.46 13.22
C LEU A 72 5.24 12.66 12.81
N THR A 73 6.32 12.43 12.05
CA THR A 73 7.27 13.48 11.65
C THR A 73 7.27 13.74 10.14
N GLN A 74 6.15 13.49 9.47
CA GLN A 74 6.03 13.76 8.04
C GLN A 74 5.99 15.26 7.74
N ASP A 75 6.68 15.69 6.68
CA ASP A 75 6.64 17.07 6.17
C ASP A 75 5.35 17.31 5.39
N TYR A 76 4.24 17.47 6.14
CA TYR A 76 2.93 17.71 5.57
C TYR A 76 2.12 18.69 6.43
N PRO A 77 1.42 19.68 5.81
CA PRO A 77 0.86 20.80 6.57
C PRO A 77 -0.30 20.43 7.49
N CYS A 78 -1.13 19.47 7.12
CA CYS A 78 -2.30 19.11 7.91
C CYS A 78 -2.65 17.63 7.74
N TYR A 79 -2.35 16.84 8.76
CA TYR A 79 -2.69 15.41 8.80
C TYR A 79 -2.92 14.97 10.25
N GLU A 80 -3.55 13.82 10.38
CA GLU A 80 -3.68 13.09 11.64
C GLU A 80 -3.25 11.64 11.45
N VAL A 81 -2.80 11.01 12.51
CA VAL A 81 -2.49 9.58 12.55
C VAL A 81 -3.46 8.91 13.52
N ILE A 82 -4.20 7.92 13.03
CA ILE A 82 -5.17 7.15 13.83
C ILE A 82 -4.65 5.73 13.94
N VAL A 83 -4.27 5.32 15.12
CA VAL A 83 -3.87 3.94 15.41
C VAL A 83 -5.03 3.21 16.03
N VAL A 84 -5.44 2.12 15.39
CA VAL A 84 -6.51 1.23 15.87
C VAL A 84 -5.87 0.05 16.58
N ASN A 85 -5.97 0.01 17.91
CA ASN A 85 -5.53 -1.14 18.70
C ASN A 85 -6.58 -2.26 18.63
N ASP A 86 -6.24 -3.34 17.91
CA ASP A 86 -7.11 -4.53 17.73
C ASP A 86 -6.90 -5.53 18.87
N GLY A 87 -6.96 -5.03 20.11
CA GLY A 87 -6.92 -5.83 21.32
C GLY A 87 -5.58 -6.50 21.54
N SER A 88 -4.52 -5.72 21.49
CA SER A 88 -3.18 -6.16 21.86
C SER A 88 -3.11 -6.62 23.32
N GLU A 89 -2.27 -7.62 23.55
CA GLU A 89 -2.00 -8.21 24.87
C GLU A 89 -0.59 -7.86 25.40
N ASP A 90 0.23 -7.21 24.53
CA ASP A 90 1.56 -6.70 24.82
C ASP A 90 1.51 -5.20 25.23
N ASP A 91 2.68 -4.55 25.33
CA ASP A 91 2.79 -3.15 25.70
C ASP A 91 2.42 -2.15 24.57
N THR A 92 1.78 -2.62 23.48
CA THR A 92 1.32 -1.77 22.37
C THR A 92 0.54 -0.55 22.88
N GLN A 93 -0.41 -0.74 23.79
CA GLN A 93 -1.23 0.35 24.34
C GLN A 93 -0.39 1.38 25.09
N LEU A 94 0.55 0.92 25.93
CA LEU A 94 1.42 1.79 26.71
C LEU A 94 2.31 2.67 25.82
N ILE A 95 2.81 2.10 24.72
CA ILE A 95 3.62 2.85 23.74
C ILE A 95 2.77 3.92 23.06
N LEU A 96 1.57 3.57 22.61
CA LEU A 96 0.66 4.51 21.96
C LEU A 96 0.31 5.69 22.89
N GLU A 97 0.03 5.44 24.17
CA GLU A 97 -0.28 6.47 25.16
C GLU A 97 0.90 7.43 25.39
N ARG A 98 2.15 6.91 25.42
CA ARG A 98 3.35 7.74 25.52
C ARG A 98 3.50 8.69 24.33
N TYR A 99 3.29 8.19 23.10
CA TYR A 99 3.34 9.03 21.91
C TYR A 99 2.19 10.04 21.87
N ALA A 100 0.98 9.67 22.28
CA ALA A 100 -0.17 10.56 22.30
C ALA A 100 0.00 11.74 23.28
N GLN A 101 0.77 11.56 24.36
CA GLN A 101 1.12 12.66 25.27
C GLN A 101 2.07 13.69 24.65
N GLN A 102 2.82 13.30 23.60
CA GLN A 102 3.83 14.12 22.95
C GLN A 102 3.36 14.70 21.62
N CYS A 103 2.35 14.09 20.98
CA CYS A 103 1.92 14.40 19.63
C CYS A 103 0.42 14.65 19.56
N ASN A 104 0.01 15.91 19.36
CA ASN A 104 -1.39 16.35 19.34
C ASN A 104 -2.20 15.82 18.15
N HIS A 105 -1.55 15.30 17.10
CA HIS A 105 -2.19 14.76 15.90
C HIS A 105 -2.18 13.23 15.86
N LEU A 106 -1.83 12.55 16.96
CA LEU A 106 -1.99 11.12 17.15
C LEU A 106 -3.28 10.83 17.92
N TYR A 107 -4.14 10.01 17.32
CA TYR A 107 -5.38 9.53 17.92
C TYR A 107 -5.34 8.02 18.07
N ILE A 108 -5.82 7.52 19.20
CA ILE A 108 -5.88 6.08 19.49
C ILE A 108 -7.34 5.68 19.55
N THR A 109 -7.69 4.62 18.84
CA THR A 109 -8.99 3.97 18.96
C THR A 109 -8.80 2.46 19.11
N PHE A 110 -9.86 1.73 19.44
CA PHE A 110 -9.77 0.30 19.70
C PHE A 110 -10.96 -0.47 19.14
N VAL A 111 -10.73 -1.74 18.86
CA VAL A 111 -11.80 -2.67 18.50
C VAL A 111 -12.49 -3.16 19.77
N PRO A 112 -13.82 -2.97 19.94
CA PRO A 112 -14.58 -3.48 21.09
C PRO A 112 -14.40 -4.99 21.24
N LYS A 113 -14.27 -5.46 22.50
CA LYS A 113 -14.04 -6.89 22.80
C LYS A 113 -15.14 -7.79 22.24
N ASP A 114 -16.39 -7.34 22.28
CA ASP A 114 -17.56 -8.10 21.84
C ASP A 114 -17.68 -8.20 20.29
N ALA A 115 -16.98 -7.34 19.56
CA ALA A 115 -17.01 -7.30 18.10
C ALA A 115 -15.94 -8.21 17.44
N ARG A 116 -15.06 -8.87 18.21
CA ARG A 116 -13.93 -9.66 17.70
C ARG A 116 -14.29 -10.99 17.03
N VAL A 117 -15.56 -11.36 17.01
CA VAL A 117 -16.04 -12.60 16.37
C VAL A 117 -15.98 -12.50 14.83
N ILE A 118 -15.87 -11.29 14.27
CA ILE A 118 -15.79 -11.04 12.82
C ILE A 118 -14.36 -10.67 12.46
N SER A 119 -13.88 -11.05 11.28
CA SER A 119 -12.54 -10.81 10.73
C SER A 119 -11.88 -9.50 11.24
N SER A 120 -10.89 -9.61 12.12
CA SER A 120 -10.36 -8.52 12.94
C SER A 120 -9.81 -7.34 12.12
N LYS A 121 -9.00 -7.60 11.08
CA LYS A 121 -8.34 -6.52 10.30
C LYS A 121 -9.35 -5.63 9.54
N LYS A 122 -10.40 -6.20 8.95
CA LYS A 122 -11.43 -5.41 8.25
C LYS A 122 -12.22 -4.55 9.20
N LEU A 123 -12.55 -5.07 10.38
CA LEU A 123 -13.27 -4.31 11.42
C LEU A 123 -12.41 -3.18 11.97
N ALA A 124 -11.15 -3.46 12.32
CA ALA A 124 -10.20 -2.45 12.78
C ALA A 124 -10.06 -1.31 11.77
N LEU A 125 -9.87 -1.66 10.48
CA LEU A 125 -9.81 -0.67 9.41
C LEU A 125 -11.10 0.16 9.32
N THR A 126 -12.27 -0.47 9.39
CA THR A 126 -13.56 0.23 9.33
C THR A 126 -13.72 1.21 10.50
N ILE A 127 -13.28 0.83 11.70
CA ILE A 127 -13.28 1.70 12.88
C ILE A 127 -12.34 2.89 12.65
N GLY A 128 -11.13 2.65 12.16
CA GLY A 128 -10.18 3.71 11.85
C GLY A 128 -10.72 4.70 10.82
N VAL A 129 -11.31 4.21 9.71
CA VAL A 129 -11.92 5.07 8.69
C VAL A 129 -13.11 5.86 9.23
N LYS A 130 -13.94 5.28 10.11
CA LYS A 130 -15.04 6.00 10.78
C LYS A 130 -14.53 7.08 11.72
N ALA A 131 -13.43 6.83 12.44
CA ALA A 131 -12.82 7.80 13.36
C ALA A 131 -12.08 8.93 12.64
N ALA A 132 -11.75 8.77 11.35
CA ALA A 132 -11.06 9.78 10.55
C ALA A 132 -11.86 11.07 10.41
N ASN A 133 -11.21 12.22 10.65
CA ASN A 133 -11.81 13.54 10.51
C ASN A 133 -11.72 14.11 9.09
N TYR A 134 -10.82 13.55 8.23
CA TYR A 134 -10.55 14.09 6.90
C TYR A 134 -11.04 13.17 5.79
N ASP A 135 -11.23 13.76 4.61
CA ASP A 135 -11.82 13.07 3.45
C ASP A 135 -10.83 12.17 2.70
N TYR A 136 -9.53 12.39 2.89
CA TYR A 136 -8.50 11.56 2.29
C TYR A 136 -7.92 10.62 3.35
N ILE A 137 -7.99 9.34 3.05
CA ILE A 137 -7.53 8.26 3.91
C ILE A 137 -6.25 7.67 3.31
N LEU A 138 -5.22 7.52 4.13
CA LEU A 138 -3.96 6.87 3.76
C LEU A 138 -3.69 5.71 4.70
N LEU A 139 -3.56 4.52 4.15
CA LEU A 139 -3.35 3.29 4.91
C LEU A 139 -1.87 2.91 4.94
N THR A 140 -1.44 2.44 6.10
CA THR A 140 -0.18 1.72 6.28
C THR A 140 -0.32 0.68 7.37
N ASP A 141 0.56 -0.32 7.38
CA ASP A 141 0.61 -1.33 8.45
C ASP A 141 1.56 -0.87 9.56
N ALA A 142 1.39 -1.40 10.78
CA ALA A 142 2.19 -1.01 11.95
C ALA A 142 3.67 -1.44 11.84
N ASP A 143 3.96 -2.46 11.04
CA ASP A 143 5.30 -2.96 10.71
C ASP A 143 5.95 -2.24 9.52
N CYS A 144 5.31 -1.21 9.00
CA CYS A 144 5.78 -0.42 7.87
C CYS A 144 6.31 0.95 8.31
N ARG A 145 7.30 1.45 7.59
CA ARG A 145 7.79 2.83 7.74
C ARG A 145 7.84 3.53 6.38
N PRO A 146 7.48 4.80 6.31
CA PRO A 146 7.76 5.63 5.15
C PRO A 146 9.27 5.72 4.89
N GLU A 147 9.67 5.61 3.62
CA GLU A 147 11.07 5.79 3.21
C GLU A 147 11.51 7.26 3.27
N SER A 148 10.55 8.19 3.20
CA SER A 148 10.79 9.63 3.08
C SER A 148 9.84 10.42 3.98
N PRO A 149 10.26 11.59 4.52
CA PRO A 149 9.36 12.50 5.20
C PRO A 149 8.29 13.12 4.26
N TYR A 150 8.39 12.92 2.96
CA TYR A 150 7.46 13.42 1.95
C TYR A 150 6.42 12.39 1.51
N TRP A 151 6.36 11.22 2.15
CA TRP A 151 5.47 10.11 1.75
C TRP A 151 3.99 10.52 1.66
N ILE A 152 3.45 11.25 2.65
CA ILE A 152 2.07 11.73 2.60
C ILE A 152 1.89 12.65 1.39
N ARG A 153 2.80 13.58 1.18
CA ARG A 153 2.77 14.52 0.06
C ARG A 153 2.75 13.81 -1.29
N GLU A 154 3.64 12.82 -1.45
CA GLU A 154 3.74 12.04 -2.69
C GLU A 154 2.46 11.24 -2.96
N MET A 155 1.89 10.60 -1.95
CA MET A 155 0.63 9.86 -2.08
C MET A 155 -0.54 10.78 -2.42
N MET A 156 -0.63 11.94 -1.80
CA MET A 156 -1.71 12.90 -2.06
C MET A 156 -1.64 13.53 -3.45
N GLN A 157 -0.46 13.66 -4.06
CA GLN A 157 -0.34 14.12 -5.44
C GLN A 157 -1.14 13.27 -6.44
N GLY A 158 -1.35 11.99 -6.14
CA GLY A 158 -2.20 11.11 -6.97
C GLY A 158 -3.65 11.60 -7.08
N PHE A 159 -4.14 12.41 -6.13
CA PHE A 159 -5.49 12.98 -6.13
C PHE A 159 -5.58 14.38 -6.75
N ALA A 160 -4.50 14.92 -7.32
CA ALA A 160 -4.53 16.20 -8.03
C ALA A 160 -5.49 16.18 -9.23
N ASP A 161 -5.78 15.00 -9.79
CA ASP A 161 -6.92 14.78 -10.68
C ASP A 161 -8.15 14.44 -9.83
N GLU A 162 -9.17 15.29 -9.87
CA GLU A 162 -10.43 15.13 -9.10
C GLU A 162 -11.14 13.81 -9.35
N LYS A 163 -10.93 13.19 -10.52
CA LYS A 163 -11.51 11.90 -10.89
C LYS A 163 -10.84 10.70 -10.18
N THR A 164 -9.68 10.93 -9.57
CA THR A 164 -8.97 9.87 -8.85
C THR A 164 -9.67 9.58 -7.53
N GLU A 165 -10.11 8.36 -7.34
CA GLU A 165 -10.73 7.87 -6.10
C GLU A 165 -9.79 7.04 -5.24
N VAL A 166 -8.80 6.40 -5.87
CA VAL A 166 -7.84 5.50 -5.21
C VAL A 166 -6.44 5.76 -5.75
N VAL A 167 -5.46 5.83 -4.86
CA VAL A 167 -4.03 5.93 -5.19
C VAL A 167 -3.29 4.73 -4.61
N LEU A 168 -2.52 4.06 -5.47
CA LEU A 168 -1.75 2.88 -5.12
C LEU A 168 -0.27 3.24 -5.00
N GLY A 169 0.33 2.92 -3.87
CA GLY A 169 1.77 3.01 -3.64
C GLY A 169 2.46 1.65 -3.68
N TYR A 170 3.76 1.65 -3.83
CA TYR A 170 4.60 0.46 -3.66
C TYR A 170 5.08 0.37 -2.21
N GLY A 171 4.96 -0.80 -1.60
CA GLY A 171 5.54 -1.12 -0.30
C GLY A 171 6.65 -2.14 -0.49
N ALA A 172 7.91 -1.70 -0.40
CA ALA A 172 9.07 -2.58 -0.48
C ALA A 172 9.14 -3.49 0.75
N TYR A 173 9.79 -4.63 0.60
CA TYR A 173 10.12 -5.50 1.72
C TYR A 173 11.49 -5.13 2.28
N PHE A 174 11.65 -5.16 3.61
CA PHE A 174 12.95 -4.90 4.24
C PHE A 174 13.97 -5.98 3.87
N GLU A 175 15.07 -5.56 3.25
CA GLU A 175 16.13 -6.50 2.88
C GLU A 175 16.87 -7.03 4.12
N LYS A 176 16.87 -8.36 4.26
CA LYS A 176 17.72 -9.10 5.20
C LYS A 176 18.77 -9.87 4.39
N LYS A 177 19.95 -10.11 4.97
CA LYS A 177 21.05 -10.82 4.32
C LYS A 177 20.77 -12.34 4.24
N SER A 178 19.70 -12.75 3.55
CA SER A 178 19.38 -14.17 3.33
C SER A 178 18.83 -14.39 1.91
N LEU A 179 18.99 -15.59 1.39
CA LEU A 179 18.43 -15.98 0.08
C LEU A 179 16.90 -15.84 0.07
N LEU A 180 16.25 -16.28 1.14
CA LEU A 180 14.80 -16.19 1.29
C LEU A 180 14.33 -14.71 1.25
N SER A 181 15.03 -13.80 1.94
CA SER A 181 14.69 -12.38 1.91
C SER A 181 14.80 -11.80 0.50
N ARG A 182 15.82 -12.19 -0.28
CA ARG A 182 15.96 -11.75 -1.68
C ARG A 182 14.82 -12.27 -2.57
N LEU A 183 14.40 -13.53 -2.36
CA LEU A 183 13.25 -14.09 -3.08
C LEU A 183 11.96 -13.37 -2.74
N ILE A 184 11.71 -13.08 -1.46
CA ILE A 184 10.53 -12.32 -1.01
C ILE A 184 10.56 -10.89 -1.57
N SER A 185 11.71 -10.21 -1.54
CA SER A 185 11.85 -8.86 -2.11
C SER A 185 11.61 -8.85 -3.62
N TYR A 186 12.12 -9.87 -4.34
CA TYR A 186 11.88 -10.03 -5.78
C TYR A 186 10.38 -10.26 -6.07
N ASP A 187 9.74 -11.17 -5.35
CA ASP A 187 8.32 -11.49 -5.52
C ASP A 187 7.46 -10.25 -5.23
N THR A 188 7.75 -9.54 -4.13
CA THR A 188 7.08 -8.29 -3.75
C THR A 188 7.23 -7.22 -4.84
N LEU A 189 8.43 -7.06 -5.41
CA LEU A 189 8.68 -6.12 -6.51
C LEU A 189 7.91 -6.52 -7.77
N PHE A 190 7.93 -7.81 -8.12
CA PHE A 190 7.26 -8.32 -9.30
C PHE A 190 5.75 -8.14 -9.23
N ILE A 191 5.13 -8.48 -8.10
CA ILE A 191 3.70 -8.24 -7.82
C ILE A 191 3.41 -6.72 -7.85
N GLY A 192 4.28 -5.91 -7.24
CA GLY A 192 4.18 -4.45 -7.26
C GLY A 192 4.14 -3.88 -8.68
N LEU A 193 5.06 -4.31 -9.54
CA LEU A 193 5.10 -3.89 -10.94
C LEU A 193 3.83 -4.31 -11.71
N GLN A 194 3.26 -5.47 -11.40
CA GLN A 194 2.03 -5.94 -12.03
C GLN A 194 0.84 -5.07 -11.68
N TYR A 195 0.51 -4.91 -10.38
CA TYR A 195 -0.70 -4.16 -10.01
C TYR A 195 -0.59 -2.66 -10.29
N LEU A 196 0.59 -2.06 -10.10
CA LEU A 196 0.83 -0.66 -10.46
C LEU A 196 0.80 -0.45 -11.97
N GLY A 197 1.41 -1.38 -12.73
CA GLY A 197 1.42 -1.34 -14.18
C GLY A 197 0.03 -1.45 -14.78
N MET A 198 -0.78 -2.38 -14.29
CA MET A 198 -2.17 -2.53 -14.73
C MET A 198 -3.02 -1.32 -14.34
N ALA A 199 -2.88 -0.79 -13.13
CA ALA A 199 -3.57 0.42 -12.71
C ALA A 199 -3.16 1.63 -13.56
N ALA A 200 -1.86 1.80 -13.84
CA ALA A 200 -1.35 2.86 -14.70
C ALA A 200 -1.86 2.77 -16.15
N ALA A 201 -2.14 1.55 -16.62
CA ALA A 201 -2.72 1.28 -17.94
C ALA A 201 -4.26 1.38 -17.97
N GLY A 202 -4.93 1.68 -16.84
CA GLY A 202 -6.39 1.81 -16.76
C GLY A 202 -7.13 0.52 -16.41
N HIS A 203 -6.43 -0.54 -15.98
CA HIS A 203 -6.99 -1.85 -15.62
C HIS A 203 -6.64 -2.24 -14.19
N PRO A 204 -7.03 -1.44 -13.14
CA PRO A 204 -6.72 -1.79 -11.75
C PRO A 204 -7.45 -3.08 -11.35
N TYR A 205 -6.75 -3.98 -10.63
CA TYR A 205 -7.33 -5.23 -10.14
C TYR A 205 -7.01 -5.49 -8.67
N MET A 206 -5.98 -4.83 -8.13
CA MET A 206 -5.52 -5.04 -6.76
C MET A 206 -4.87 -3.78 -6.21
N GLY A 207 -4.92 -3.60 -4.89
CA GLY A 207 -4.14 -2.65 -4.12
C GLY A 207 -3.67 -3.31 -2.82
N VAL A 208 -2.55 -2.86 -2.27
CA VAL A 208 -1.97 -3.40 -1.05
C VAL A 208 -2.11 -2.38 0.07
N GLY A 209 -2.79 -2.78 1.17
CA GLY A 209 -3.17 -1.89 2.28
C GLY A 209 -2.01 -1.20 3.00
N ARG A 210 -0.78 -1.71 2.88
CA ARG A 210 0.40 -1.09 3.49
C ARG A 210 0.85 0.22 2.82
N ASN A 211 0.33 0.54 1.62
CA ASN A 211 0.57 1.82 0.94
C ASN A 211 -0.57 2.10 -0.05
N LEU A 212 -1.72 2.47 0.49
CA LEU A 212 -2.96 2.65 -0.25
C LEU A 212 -3.68 3.89 0.24
N ALA A 213 -4.09 4.77 -0.66
CA ALA A 213 -4.92 5.91 -0.31
C ALA A 213 -6.22 5.93 -1.10
N TYR A 214 -7.28 6.47 -0.50
CA TYR A 214 -8.59 6.62 -1.13
C TYR A 214 -9.38 7.78 -0.50
N LYS A 215 -10.38 8.28 -1.23
CA LYS A 215 -11.38 9.19 -0.67
C LYS A 215 -12.25 8.41 0.31
N LYS A 216 -12.53 8.98 1.49
CA LYS A 216 -13.29 8.34 2.56
C LYS A 216 -14.65 7.81 2.08
N GLU A 217 -15.34 8.54 1.21
CA GLU A 217 -16.61 8.12 0.63
C GLU A 217 -16.50 6.84 -0.21
N THR A 218 -15.39 6.64 -0.92
CA THR A 218 -15.14 5.44 -1.75
C THR A 218 -15.06 4.16 -0.92
N PHE A 219 -14.62 4.27 0.34
CA PHE A 219 -14.54 3.12 1.24
C PHE A 219 -15.92 2.53 1.62
N PHE A 220 -16.94 3.37 1.65
CA PHE A 220 -18.30 2.98 2.07
C PHE A 220 -19.23 2.65 0.90
N ARG A 221 -18.77 2.75 -0.35
CA ARG A 221 -19.50 2.28 -1.55
C ARG A 221 -19.30 0.79 -1.74
#